data_bc4df108ead4cf8dab24846024f5e4b3
#
_entry.id   bc4df108ead4cf8dab24846024f5e4b3
#
_cell.length_a   1.000
_cell.length_b   1.000
_cell.length_c   1.000
_cell.angle_alpha   90.00
_cell.angle_beta   90.00
_cell.angle_gamma   90.00
#
_symmetry.space_group_name_H-M   'P 1'
#
loop_
_entity.id
_entity.type
_entity.pdbx_description
1 polymer ?
#
loop_
_entity_poly.entity_id
_entity_poly.type
_entity_poly.pdbx_seq_one_letter_code
_entity_poly.pdbx_strand_id
1 'polypeptide(L)'
;MSSHHIVREKQEPALLVLSLEGFDDEQLGQLLEWSPTLLVTPLVAEQLNAFGIKVDWIIADDIDNELQSDVKLLPTNGKPENIAAIDHLVDKGYPSVNIVTDQFDLAQYQPYVNKINLVVFYQQQKIYSVESGFSKWKPAGELIKIVSPAKNLITKGLEETGKNTYITVADGFFSLYFDGVAVFMAESL
;
A
#
# COMPACT_ATOMS: atom_id res chain seq x y z
N MET A 1 -34.98 6.81 -10.37
CA MET A 1 -34.29 5.62 -10.91
C MET A 1 -32.94 5.56 -10.23
N SER A 2 -32.77 4.62 -9.31
CA SER A 2 -31.51 4.44 -8.57
C SER A 2 -30.52 3.73 -9.50
N SER A 3 -29.44 4.42 -9.85
CA SER A 3 -28.32 3.82 -10.58
C SER A 3 -27.57 2.90 -9.60
N HIS A 4 -27.86 1.62 -9.63
CA HIS A 4 -27.02 0.64 -8.98
C HIS A 4 -25.70 0.58 -9.76
N HIS A 5 -24.69 1.28 -9.28
CA HIS A 5 -23.32 0.98 -9.70
C HIS A 5 -23.00 -0.45 -9.28
N ILE A 6 -23.00 -1.36 -10.23
CA ILE A 6 -22.41 -2.69 -10.04
C ILE A 6 -20.91 -2.47 -9.89
N VAL A 7 -20.44 -2.36 -8.65
CA VAL A 7 -19.00 -2.42 -8.35
C VAL A 7 -18.57 -3.82 -8.77
N ARG A 8 -17.81 -3.92 -9.85
CA ARG A 8 -17.22 -5.19 -10.25
C ARG A 8 -16.19 -5.54 -9.18
N GLU A 9 -16.26 -6.76 -8.64
CA GLU A 9 -15.21 -7.30 -7.78
C GLU A 9 -13.83 -6.97 -8.36
N LYS A 10 -12.91 -6.47 -7.50
CA LYS A 10 -11.52 -6.11 -7.85
C LYS A 10 -11.33 -4.84 -8.70
N GLN A 11 -12.30 -3.94 -8.78
CA GLN A 11 -12.08 -2.61 -9.39
C GLN A 11 -11.28 -1.68 -8.49
N GLU A 12 -11.46 -1.82 -7.17
CA GLU A 12 -10.72 -1.05 -6.17
C GLU A 12 -9.45 -1.81 -5.74
N PRO A 13 -8.40 -1.09 -5.31
CA PRO A 13 -7.26 -1.72 -4.66
C PRO A 13 -7.73 -2.59 -3.49
N ALA A 14 -7.20 -3.81 -3.34
CA ALA A 14 -7.39 -4.53 -2.09
C ALA A 14 -6.77 -3.72 -0.93
N LEU A 15 -7.27 -3.90 0.28
CA LEU A 15 -6.71 -3.29 1.48
C LEU A 15 -6.16 -4.38 2.40
N LEU A 16 -4.84 -4.39 2.59
CA LEU A 16 -4.12 -5.28 3.49
C LEU A 16 -3.71 -4.48 4.73
N VAL A 17 -4.26 -4.82 5.91
CA VAL A 17 -3.92 -4.15 7.16
C VAL A 17 -3.19 -5.13 8.06
N LEU A 18 -1.88 -4.94 8.21
CA LEU A 18 -1.00 -5.77 9.03
C LEU A 18 -0.90 -5.22 10.47
N SER A 19 -0.97 -3.90 10.62
CA SER A 19 -0.98 -3.20 11.90
C SER A 19 -1.69 -1.85 11.76
N LEU A 20 -2.38 -1.43 12.81
CA LEU A 20 -2.96 -0.09 12.92
C LEU A 20 -2.15 0.81 13.87
N GLU A 21 -1.00 0.34 14.35
CA GLU A 21 -0.17 1.11 15.26
C GLU A 21 0.36 2.38 14.59
N GLY A 22 -0.02 3.54 15.15
CA GLY A 22 0.37 4.85 14.63
C GLY A 22 -0.26 5.23 13.29
N PHE A 23 -1.27 4.48 12.81
CA PHE A 23 -2.04 4.84 11.63
C PHE A 23 -3.27 5.66 11.99
N ASP A 24 -3.55 6.70 11.21
CA ASP A 24 -4.63 7.63 11.49
C ASP A 24 -6.00 7.05 11.11
N ASP A 25 -7.00 7.19 12.01
CA ASP A 25 -8.36 6.65 11.82
C ASP A 25 -9.08 7.31 10.62
N GLU A 26 -8.84 8.60 10.35
CA GLU A 26 -9.43 9.29 9.21
C GLU A 26 -8.87 8.73 7.90
N GLN A 27 -7.56 8.49 7.85
CA GLN A 27 -6.91 7.86 6.69
C GLN A 27 -7.42 6.43 6.48
N LEU A 28 -7.60 5.65 7.55
CA LEU A 28 -8.20 4.33 7.47
C LEU A 28 -9.63 4.41 6.90
N GLY A 29 -10.43 5.36 7.38
CA GLY A 29 -11.78 5.62 6.87
C GLY A 29 -11.80 5.91 5.37
N GLN A 30 -10.87 6.73 4.89
CA GLN A 30 -10.71 7.03 3.45
C GLN A 30 -10.36 5.79 2.62
N LEU A 31 -9.48 4.91 3.13
CA LEU A 31 -9.13 3.66 2.45
C LEU A 31 -10.29 2.66 2.39
N LEU A 32 -11.19 2.70 3.37
CA LEU A 32 -12.37 1.83 3.46
C LEU A 32 -13.59 2.37 2.70
N GLU A 33 -13.60 3.64 2.29
CA GLU A 33 -14.76 4.32 1.70
C GLU A 33 -15.35 3.57 0.49
N TRP A 34 -14.50 2.98 -0.34
CA TRP A 34 -14.88 2.27 -1.56
C TRP A 34 -15.09 0.77 -1.36
N SER A 35 -15.20 0.32 -0.11
CA SER A 35 -15.44 -1.09 0.26
C SER A 35 -14.45 -2.06 -0.42
N PRO A 36 -13.15 -1.87 -0.22
CA PRO A 36 -12.13 -2.76 -0.79
C PRO A 36 -12.27 -4.18 -0.23
N THR A 37 -11.70 -5.17 -0.94
CA THR A 37 -11.48 -6.48 -0.33
C THR A 37 -10.46 -6.32 0.80
N LEU A 38 -10.87 -6.65 2.04
CA LEU A 38 -10.12 -6.38 3.25
C LEU A 38 -9.45 -7.65 3.80
N LEU A 39 -8.10 -7.65 3.79
CA LEU A 39 -7.27 -8.70 4.37
C LEU A 39 -6.58 -8.16 5.62
N VAL A 40 -6.62 -8.89 6.73
CA VAL A 40 -6.06 -8.40 8.00
C VAL A 40 -5.38 -9.49 8.81
N THR A 41 -4.52 -9.10 9.74
CA THR A 41 -4.02 -9.99 10.80
C THR A 41 -5.09 -10.26 11.86
N PRO A 42 -5.00 -11.31 12.69
CA PRO A 42 -5.97 -11.58 13.75
C PRO A 42 -6.18 -10.41 14.71
N LEU A 43 -5.11 -9.75 15.14
CA LEU A 43 -5.18 -8.60 16.04
C LEU A 43 -5.94 -7.42 15.41
N VAL A 44 -5.68 -7.13 14.16
CA VAL A 44 -6.40 -6.07 13.41
C VAL A 44 -7.86 -6.45 13.22
N ALA A 45 -8.17 -7.73 12.97
CA ALA A 45 -9.55 -8.20 12.85
C ALA A 45 -10.36 -7.92 14.13
N GLU A 46 -9.79 -8.17 15.31
CA GLU A 46 -10.42 -7.84 16.60
C GLU A 46 -10.66 -6.33 16.75
N GLN A 47 -9.67 -5.51 16.39
CA GLN A 47 -9.79 -4.04 16.44
C GLN A 47 -10.89 -3.53 15.51
N LEU A 48 -10.90 -3.96 14.24
CA LEU A 48 -11.89 -3.54 13.26
C LEU A 48 -13.30 -4.02 13.59
N ASN A 49 -13.43 -5.23 14.16
CA ASN A 49 -14.69 -5.76 14.64
C ASN A 49 -15.29 -4.88 15.75
N ALA A 50 -14.48 -4.34 16.65
CA ALA A 50 -14.92 -3.42 17.69
C ALA A 50 -15.54 -2.12 17.12
N PHE A 51 -15.11 -1.70 15.91
CA PHE A 51 -15.69 -0.59 15.16
C PHE A 51 -16.84 -0.99 14.23
N GLY A 52 -17.23 -2.27 14.22
CA GLY A 52 -18.29 -2.79 13.34
C GLY A 52 -17.87 -2.89 11.87
N ILE A 53 -16.58 -2.87 11.58
CA ILE A 53 -16.03 -3.00 10.22
C ILE A 53 -15.91 -4.48 9.86
N LYS A 54 -16.55 -4.86 8.75
CA LYS A 54 -16.53 -6.24 8.25
C LYS A 54 -15.23 -6.55 7.53
N VAL A 55 -14.63 -7.71 7.86
CA VAL A 55 -13.39 -8.22 7.27
C VAL A 55 -13.70 -9.36 6.31
N ASP A 56 -12.97 -9.47 5.18
CA ASP A 56 -13.15 -10.55 4.21
C ASP A 56 -12.21 -11.73 4.48
N TRP A 57 -10.96 -11.44 4.84
CA TRP A 57 -9.93 -12.44 5.06
C TRP A 57 -9.12 -12.15 6.33
N ILE A 58 -8.88 -13.18 7.12
CA ILE A 58 -7.91 -13.14 8.22
C ILE A 58 -6.70 -14.01 7.83
N ILE A 59 -5.50 -13.43 7.96
CA ILE A 59 -4.22 -14.06 7.60
C ILE A 59 -3.72 -14.82 8.83
N ALA A 60 -3.97 -16.12 8.90
CA ALA A 60 -3.54 -16.97 10.01
C ALA A 60 -3.58 -18.45 9.60
N ASP A 61 -2.71 -19.26 10.23
CA ASP A 61 -2.70 -20.72 10.01
C ASP A 61 -3.76 -21.42 10.87
N ASP A 62 -4.10 -20.85 12.03
CA ASP A 62 -5.16 -21.30 12.91
C ASP A 62 -5.77 -20.12 13.67
N ILE A 63 -6.99 -20.24 14.12
CA ILE A 63 -7.69 -19.22 14.95
C ILE A 63 -8.45 -19.92 16.06
N ASP A 64 -8.11 -19.60 17.28
CA ASP A 64 -8.72 -20.17 18.50
C ASP A 64 -10.13 -19.62 18.81
N ASN A 65 -10.63 -18.62 18.07
CA ASN A 65 -11.88 -17.93 18.35
C ASN A 65 -12.93 -18.15 17.26
N GLU A 66 -14.21 -18.03 17.64
CA GLU A 66 -15.32 -17.98 16.68
C GLU A 66 -15.16 -16.77 15.75
N LEU A 67 -14.95 -17.05 14.48
CA LEU A 67 -14.88 -16.02 13.45
C LEU A 67 -16.26 -15.36 13.23
N GLN A 68 -16.25 -14.12 12.77
CA GLN A 68 -17.44 -13.51 12.18
C GLN A 68 -17.99 -14.43 11.09
N SER A 69 -19.32 -14.50 10.97
CA SER A 69 -19.93 -15.24 9.84
C SER A 69 -19.41 -14.67 8.51
N ASP A 70 -19.02 -15.55 7.60
CA ASP A 70 -18.53 -15.27 6.26
C ASP A 70 -17.07 -14.77 6.13
N VAL A 71 -16.28 -14.69 7.20
CA VAL A 71 -14.84 -14.41 7.12
C VAL A 71 -14.07 -15.66 6.66
N LYS A 72 -13.13 -15.47 5.76
CA LYS A 72 -12.29 -16.54 5.22
C LYS A 72 -10.91 -16.52 5.87
N LEU A 73 -10.32 -17.72 6.08
CA LEU A 73 -8.94 -17.84 6.51
C LEU A 73 -7.99 -17.86 5.31
N LEU A 74 -6.89 -17.15 5.43
CA LEU A 74 -5.77 -17.20 4.52
C LEU A 74 -4.55 -17.78 5.26
N PRO A 75 -4.20 -19.05 5.04
CA PRO A 75 -3.06 -19.65 5.70
C PRO A 75 -1.74 -19.04 5.23
N THR A 76 -0.83 -18.81 6.17
CA THR A 76 0.50 -18.27 5.87
C THR A 76 1.40 -19.30 5.21
N ASN A 77 1.20 -20.59 5.52
CA ASN A 77 2.05 -21.70 5.09
C ASN A 77 3.53 -21.46 5.44
N GLY A 78 3.79 -20.85 6.61
CA GLY A 78 5.15 -20.54 7.09
C GLY A 78 5.80 -19.32 6.42
N LYS A 79 5.08 -18.54 5.61
CA LYS A 79 5.55 -17.28 5.05
C LYS A 79 5.21 -16.12 6.00
N PRO A 80 5.91 -14.97 5.89
CA PRO A 80 5.46 -13.73 6.51
C PRO A 80 4.03 -13.37 6.03
N GLU A 81 3.21 -12.81 6.91
CA GLU A 81 1.80 -12.50 6.66
C GLU A 81 1.60 -11.60 5.43
N ASN A 82 2.43 -10.56 5.29
CA ASN A 82 2.41 -9.67 4.12
C ASN A 82 2.69 -10.44 2.81
N ILE A 83 3.65 -11.34 2.80
CA ILE A 83 4.01 -12.15 1.63
C ILE A 83 2.87 -13.12 1.28
N ALA A 84 2.31 -13.82 2.27
CA ALA A 84 1.19 -14.73 2.04
C ALA A 84 -0.03 -13.99 1.44
N ALA A 85 -0.33 -12.79 1.96
CA ALA A 85 -1.42 -11.97 1.47
C ALA A 85 -1.17 -11.43 0.05
N ILE A 86 0.03 -10.91 -0.23
CA ILE A 86 0.35 -10.40 -1.57
C ILE A 86 0.35 -11.52 -2.60
N ASP A 87 0.93 -12.69 -2.29
CA ASP A 87 0.88 -13.87 -3.17
C ASP A 87 -0.57 -14.25 -3.49
N HIS A 88 -1.45 -14.30 -2.47
CA HIS A 88 -2.87 -14.58 -2.68
C HIS A 88 -3.53 -13.56 -3.61
N LEU A 89 -3.29 -12.26 -3.41
CA LEU A 89 -3.86 -11.21 -4.25
C LEU A 89 -3.37 -11.31 -5.70
N VAL A 90 -2.09 -11.59 -5.91
CA VAL A 90 -1.50 -11.83 -7.24
C VAL A 90 -2.15 -13.04 -7.91
N ASP A 91 -2.25 -14.17 -7.19
CA ASP A 91 -2.87 -15.41 -7.72
C ASP A 91 -4.35 -15.23 -8.04
N LYS A 92 -5.05 -14.36 -7.31
CA LYS A 92 -6.44 -13.99 -7.59
C LYS A 92 -6.59 -12.91 -8.67
N GLY A 93 -5.49 -12.36 -9.19
CA GLY A 93 -5.49 -11.36 -10.25
C GLY A 93 -5.96 -9.99 -9.81
N TYR A 94 -5.67 -9.57 -8.56
CA TYR A 94 -5.89 -8.19 -8.12
C TYR A 94 -4.88 -7.26 -8.81
N PRO A 95 -5.30 -6.12 -9.37
CA PRO A 95 -4.41 -5.20 -10.06
C PRO A 95 -3.57 -4.35 -9.09
N SER A 96 -4.08 -4.12 -7.87
CA SER A 96 -3.46 -3.23 -6.91
C SER A 96 -3.83 -3.57 -5.46
N VAL A 97 -2.95 -3.18 -4.52
CA VAL A 97 -3.17 -3.32 -3.07
C VAL A 97 -2.60 -2.13 -2.31
N ASN A 98 -3.39 -1.62 -1.38
CA ASN A 98 -2.96 -0.70 -0.34
C ASN A 98 -2.59 -1.51 0.90
N ILE A 99 -1.41 -1.27 1.47
CA ILE A 99 -0.86 -2.02 2.61
C ILE A 99 -0.63 -1.05 3.75
N VAL A 100 -1.28 -1.26 4.90
CA VAL A 100 -1.06 -0.51 6.13
C VAL A 100 -0.22 -1.36 7.08
N THR A 101 0.93 -0.85 7.53
CA THR A 101 1.88 -1.60 8.34
C THR A 101 2.73 -0.68 9.21
N ASP A 102 3.17 -1.18 10.35
CA ASP A 102 4.17 -0.56 11.24
C ASP A 102 5.62 -1.01 10.93
N GLN A 103 5.80 -1.94 9.96
CA GLN A 103 7.10 -2.44 9.54
C GLN A 103 7.24 -2.39 8.03
N PHE A 104 8.39 -1.92 7.55
CA PHE A 104 8.69 -1.84 6.13
C PHE A 104 10.09 -2.38 5.83
N ASP A 105 10.13 -3.45 5.05
CA ASP A 105 11.36 -3.99 4.46
C ASP A 105 11.21 -4.04 2.93
N LEU A 106 11.94 -3.18 2.23
CA LEU A 106 11.90 -3.08 0.77
C LEU A 106 12.14 -4.43 0.06
N ALA A 107 13.01 -5.28 0.62
CA ALA A 107 13.34 -6.58 0.02
C ALA A 107 12.11 -7.50 -0.11
N GLN A 108 11.12 -7.34 0.76
CA GLN A 108 9.88 -8.12 0.72
C GLN A 108 8.92 -7.66 -0.37
N TYR A 109 8.93 -6.37 -0.74
CA TYR A 109 8.01 -5.79 -1.72
C TYR A 109 8.58 -5.72 -3.14
N GLN A 110 9.90 -5.61 -3.25
CA GLN A 110 10.58 -5.49 -4.56
C GLN A 110 10.26 -6.61 -5.57
N PRO A 111 10.09 -7.89 -5.19
CA PRO A 111 9.73 -8.97 -6.12
C PRO A 111 8.34 -8.83 -6.78
N TYR A 112 7.49 -7.93 -6.27
CA TYR A 112 6.11 -7.75 -6.73
C TYR A 112 5.90 -6.55 -7.66
N VAL A 113 6.92 -5.73 -7.89
CA VAL A 113 6.84 -4.47 -8.69
C VAL A 113 6.15 -4.66 -10.03
N ASN A 114 6.39 -5.80 -10.71
CA ASN A 114 5.79 -6.09 -12.02
C ASN A 114 4.58 -7.03 -11.95
N LYS A 115 4.09 -7.37 -10.75
CA LYS A 115 3.00 -8.33 -10.56
C LYS A 115 1.71 -7.69 -10.08
N ILE A 116 1.83 -6.68 -9.23
CA ILE A 116 0.71 -5.97 -8.63
C ILE A 116 1.16 -4.56 -8.24
N ASN A 117 0.32 -3.56 -8.43
CA ASN A 117 0.61 -2.21 -7.96
C ASN A 117 0.50 -2.15 -6.44
N LEU A 118 1.63 -1.87 -5.77
CA LEU A 118 1.74 -1.80 -4.32
C LEU A 118 1.80 -0.34 -3.87
N VAL A 119 0.99 -0.01 -2.87
CA VAL A 119 1.10 1.23 -2.11
C VAL A 119 1.20 0.87 -0.64
N VAL A 120 2.35 1.17 -0.01
CA VAL A 120 2.59 0.87 1.41
C VAL A 120 2.49 2.15 2.22
N PHE A 121 1.62 2.15 3.22
CA PHE A 121 1.45 3.20 4.21
C PHE A 121 2.26 2.82 5.45
N TYR A 122 3.31 3.58 5.71
CA TYR A 122 4.27 3.32 6.78
C TYR A 122 4.80 4.64 7.36
N GLN A 123 4.73 4.83 8.67
CA GLN A 123 5.28 6.01 9.38
C GLN A 123 4.90 7.35 8.74
N GLN A 124 3.61 7.59 8.51
CA GLN A 124 3.08 8.81 7.88
C GLN A 124 3.61 9.06 6.46
N GLN A 125 4.02 8.00 5.78
CA GLN A 125 4.49 8.03 4.41
C GLN A 125 3.70 7.07 3.54
N LYS A 126 3.55 7.46 2.28
CA LYS A 126 3.02 6.65 1.21
C LYS A 126 4.18 6.21 0.32
N ILE A 127 4.48 4.90 0.30
CA ILE A 127 5.61 4.31 -0.42
C ILE A 127 5.06 3.48 -1.58
N TYR A 128 5.53 3.73 -2.81
CA TYR A 128 5.09 3.01 -4.00
C TYR A 128 6.18 3.01 -5.07
N SER A 129 6.07 2.07 -6.02
CA SER A 129 6.99 1.98 -7.14
C SER A 129 6.58 2.91 -8.27
N VAL A 130 7.58 3.49 -8.96
CA VAL A 130 7.41 4.33 -10.14
C VAL A 130 8.38 3.91 -11.23
N GLU A 131 7.98 4.08 -12.49
CA GLU A 131 8.83 3.83 -13.66
C GLU A 131 9.58 5.09 -14.07
N SER A 132 10.64 4.93 -14.87
CA SER A 132 11.39 6.06 -15.43
C SER A 132 10.48 6.93 -16.32
N GLY A 133 10.56 8.25 -16.14
CA GLY A 133 9.64 9.20 -16.76
C GLY A 133 8.42 9.53 -15.91
N PHE A 134 8.31 8.96 -14.70
CA PHE A 134 7.24 9.31 -13.75
C PHE A 134 7.20 10.82 -13.54
N SER A 135 5.98 11.36 -13.54
CA SER A 135 5.73 12.79 -13.28
C SER A 135 4.46 12.97 -12.45
N LYS A 136 4.54 13.85 -11.44
CA LYS A 136 3.43 14.14 -10.53
C LYS A 136 3.43 15.61 -10.15
N TRP A 137 2.24 16.19 -10.11
CA TRP A 137 2.07 17.55 -9.60
C TRP A 137 2.10 17.55 -8.06
N LYS A 138 2.85 18.47 -7.49
CA LYS A 138 2.92 18.73 -6.05
C LYS A 138 3.08 20.22 -5.78
N PRO A 139 2.62 20.75 -4.64
CA PRO A 139 2.98 22.09 -4.19
C PRO A 139 4.48 22.15 -3.85
N ALA A 140 5.00 23.39 -3.77
CA ALA A 140 6.36 23.66 -3.32
C ALA A 140 6.56 23.19 -1.86
N GLY A 141 7.76 22.70 -1.56
CA GLY A 141 8.13 22.30 -0.20
C GLY A 141 7.77 20.86 0.18
N GLU A 142 7.20 20.07 -0.73
CA GLU A 142 6.86 18.67 -0.47
C GLU A 142 8.09 17.76 -0.48
N LEU A 143 8.17 16.90 0.51
CA LEU A 143 9.29 15.96 0.69
C LEU A 143 9.08 14.70 -0.15
N ILE A 144 10.09 14.37 -0.96
CA ILE A 144 10.15 13.15 -1.78
C ILE A 144 11.40 12.38 -1.40
N LYS A 145 11.27 11.10 -1.10
CA LYS A 145 12.40 10.23 -0.78
C LYS A 145 12.48 9.07 -1.78
N ILE A 146 13.66 8.81 -2.34
CA ILE A 146 13.91 7.62 -3.14
C ILE A 146 14.37 6.50 -2.20
N VAL A 147 13.55 5.47 -2.06
CA VAL A 147 13.73 4.39 -1.07
C VAL A 147 14.63 3.28 -1.60
N SER A 148 14.52 2.97 -2.89
CA SER A 148 15.34 1.96 -3.54
C SER A 148 16.54 2.58 -4.27
N PRO A 149 17.64 1.83 -4.49
CA PRO A 149 18.74 2.31 -5.33
C PRO A 149 18.25 2.68 -6.73
N ALA A 150 18.62 3.88 -7.21
CA ALA A 150 18.35 4.35 -8.56
C ALA A 150 19.67 4.61 -9.28
N LYS A 151 19.87 4.03 -10.48
CA LYS A 151 21.05 4.31 -11.32
C LYS A 151 20.77 5.49 -12.22
N ASN A 152 21.74 6.40 -12.36
CA ASN A 152 21.65 7.57 -13.23
C ASN A 152 20.37 8.38 -13.01
N LEU A 153 19.99 8.58 -11.73
CA LEU A 153 18.80 9.34 -11.37
C LEU A 153 18.96 10.81 -11.79
N ILE A 154 18.03 11.26 -12.59
CA ILE A 154 17.87 12.66 -13.01
C ILE A 154 16.49 13.12 -12.51
N THR A 155 16.46 14.22 -11.77
CA THR A 155 15.23 14.82 -11.27
C THR A 155 14.96 16.14 -11.96
N LYS A 156 13.67 16.47 -12.15
CA LYS A 156 13.20 17.80 -12.55
C LYS A 156 12.19 18.31 -11.54
N GLY A 157 12.25 19.57 -11.19
CA GLY A 157 11.34 20.19 -10.20
C GLY A 157 11.63 19.77 -8.76
N LEU A 158 12.78 19.11 -8.51
CA LEU A 158 13.23 18.69 -7.19
C LEU A 158 14.64 19.20 -6.91
N GLU A 159 14.90 19.58 -5.66
CA GLU A 159 16.21 19.91 -5.11
C GLU A 159 16.61 18.86 -4.07
N GLU A 160 17.83 18.35 -4.14
CA GLU A 160 18.34 17.36 -3.18
C GLU A 160 18.69 18.05 -1.86
N THR A 161 18.07 17.60 -0.76
CA THR A 161 18.28 18.13 0.58
C THR A 161 19.00 17.16 1.50
N GLY A 162 19.18 15.91 1.07
CA GLY A 162 19.86 14.86 1.81
C GLY A 162 20.03 13.61 0.96
N LYS A 163 20.66 12.58 1.50
CA LYS A 163 20.86 11.32 0.79
C LYS A 163 19.52 10.74 0.30
N ASN A 164 19.32 10.72 -1.01
CA ASN A 164 18.08 10.24 -1.66
C ASN A 164 16.81 10.98 -1.19
N THR A 165 16.96 12.19 -0.66
CA THR A 165 15.86 13.00 -0.12
C THR A 165 15.81 14.31 -0.88
N TYR A 166 14.64 14.66 -1.37
CA TYR A 166 14.41 15.79 -2.27
C TYR A 166 13.23 16.62 -1.76
N ILE A 167 13.19 17.90 -2.16
CA ILE A 167 12.08 18.81 -1.92
C ILE A 167 11.61 19.39 -3.25
N THR A 168 10.32 19.59 -3.43
CA THR A 168 9.77 20.27 -4.60
C THR A 168 10.12 21.76 -4.54
N VAL A 169 10.71 22.31 -5.61
CA VAL A 169 11.21 23.70 -5.64
C VAL A 169 10.13 24.74 -5.89
N ALA A 170 9.01 24.34 -6.51
CA ALA A 170 7.88 25.21 -6.85
C ALA A 170 6.62 24.37 -7.00
N ASP A 171 5.46 25.04 -6.97
CA ASP A 171 4.20 24.41 -7.35
C ASP A 171 4.28 23.94 -8.81
N GLY A 172 4.00 22.65 -9.04
CA GLY A 172 4.08 22.11 -10.39
C GLY A 172 4.44 20.63 -10.46
N PHE A 173 4.78 20.20 -11.66
CA PHE A 173 5.19 18.82 -11.89
C PHE A 173 6.66 18.62 -11.57
N PHE A 174 6.95 17.62 -10.73
CA PHE A 174 8.28 17.05 -10.67
C PHE A 174 8.33 15.77 -11.54
N SER A 175 9.54 15.38 -11.94
CA SER A 175 9.74 14.16 -12.74
C SER A 175 11.01 13.44 -12.34
N LEU A 176 10.98 12.10 -12.46
CA LEU A 176 12.09 11.19 -12.17
C LEU A 176 12.46 10.40 -13.43
N TYR A 177 13.72 10.42 -13.80
CA TYR A 177 14.30 9.61 -14.88
C TYR A 177 15.47 8.82 -14.31
N PHE A 178 15.55 7.54 -14.61
CA PHE A 178 16.61 6.65 -14.11
C PHE A 178 16.73 5.43 -15.01
N ASP A 179 17.84 4.69 -14.86
CA ASP A 179 18.02 3.40 -15.51
C ASP A 179 17.42 2.28 -14.66
N GLY A 180 16.74 1.35 -15.32
CA GLY A 180 16.10 0.20 -14.67
C GLY A 180 14.59 0.17 -14.87
N VAL A 181 13.92 -0.82 -14.26
CA VAL A 181 12.48 -1.05 -14.46
C VAL A 181 11.66 -0.08 -13.60
N ALA A 182 11.95 -0.03 -12.32
CA ALA A 182 11.23 0.81 -11.38
C ALA A 182 12.08 1.13 -10.14
N VAL A 183 11.73 2.21 -9.46
CA VAL A 183 12.25 2.57 -8.13
C VAL A 183 11.10 2.77 -7.16
N PHE A 184 11.33 2.48 -5.88
CA PHE A 184 10.39 2.86 -4.83
C PHE A 184 10.68 4.28 -4.38
N MET A 185 9.63 5.07 -4.29
CA MET A 185 9.65 6.40 -3.71
C MET A 185 8.67 6.51 -2.54
N ALA A 186 8.95 7.43 -1.64
CA ALA A 186 8.06 7.79 -0.54
C ALA A 186 7.71 9.28 -0.61
N GLU A 187 6.48 9.60 -0.24
CA GLU A 187 5.98 10.95 -0.01
C GLU A 187 5.21 11.01 1.31
N SER A 188 5.11 12.18 1.92
CA SER A 188 4.26 12.38 3.11
C SER A 188 2.78 12.18 2.79
N LEU A 189 2.03 11.70 3.77
CA LEU A 189 0.57 11.55 3.74
C LEU A 189 -0.13 12.88 3.90
#